data_a41b582e338d805aadd36763131d4a57
#
_entry.id   a41b582e338d805aadd36763131d4a57
#
_cell.length_a   1.000
_cell.length_b   1.000
_cell.length_c   1.000
_cell.angle_alpha   90.00
_cell.angle_beta   90.00
_cell.angle_gamma   90.00
#
_symmetry.space_group_name_H-M   'P 1'
#
loop_
_entity.id
_entity.type
_entity.pdbx_description
1 polymer ?
#
loop_
_entity_poly.entity_id
_entity_poly.type
_entity_poly.pdbx_seq_one_letter_code
_entity_poly.pdbx_strand_id
1 'polypeptide(L)'
;MFFAKGVILVEGWAEEILIPVIASKMGLDLTQHEISVVNVGSTAYLHFARVFMRRSEPEMKVKCAIVTDLDVRPDTENKVQKESEKKESVEHNLGMPLPNNVKLNLAKEWTLEWCLFKSPILSDLFKDSVAEVHSRTVEFKKDAVTNQYSDSFEKKLKAKLIDRSLEKTDIALVLSEKIKTNELDFAQQDEYIKYLLDAIRFVVL
;
A
#
# COMPACT_ATOMS: atom_id res chain seq x y z
N MET A 1 0.80 -10.07 17.09
CA MET A 1 0.85 -11.15 16.11
C MET A 1 0.35 -12.49 16.66
N PHE A 2 0.86 -13.02 17.77
CA PHE A 2 0.50 -14.36 18.26
C PHE A 2 -0.95 -14.56 18.71
N PHE A 3 -1.66 -13.49 19.03
CA PHE A 3 -3.06 -13.53 19.45
C PHE A 3 -4.03 -12.97 18.41
N ALA A 4 -3.51 -12.59 17.23
CA ALA A 4 -4.33 -12.06 16.15
C ALA A 4 -5.08 -13.18 15.41
N LYS A 5 -6.31 -12.91 15.00
CA LYS A 5 -7.09 -13.81 14.13
C LYS A 5 -6.66 -13.72 12.66
N GLY A 6 -6.04 -12.63 12.28
CA GLY A 6 -5.45 -12.41 10.97
C GLY A 6 -4.28 -11.42 11.02
N VAL A 7 -3.43 -11.46 10.01
CA VAL A 7 -2.24 -10.63 9.92
C VAL A 7 -2.12 -10.02 8.53
N ILE A 8 -1.75 -8.75 8.45
CA ILE A 8 -1.34 -8.10 7.21
C ILE A 8 0.15 -7.78 7.34
N LEU A 9 0.98 -8.43 6.53
CA LEU A 9 2.42 -8.16 6.45
C LEU A 9 2.65 -7.04 5.45
N VAL A 10 3.41 -6.01 5.85
CA VAL A 10 3.73 -4.85 5.02
C VAL A 10 5.23 -4.57 5.04
N GLU A 11 5.74 -3.86 4.02
CA GLU A 11 7.17 -3.57 3.89
C GLU A 11 7.60 -2.30 4.62
N GLY A 12 6.69 -1.34 4.83
CA GLY A 12 7.04 -0.03 5.34
C GLY A 12 6.05 0.59 6.31
N TRP A 13 6.46 1.72 6.86
CA TRP A 13 5.67 2.49 7.82
C TRP A 13 4.44 3.14 7.19
N ALA A 14 4.48 3.48 5.90
CA ALA A 14 3.37 4.13 5.24
C ALA A 14 2.15 3.18 5.16
N GLU A 15 2.36 1.92 4.78
CA GLU A 15 1.31 0.90 4.78
C GLU A 15 0.79 0.63 6.19
N GLU A 16 1.69 0.52 7.18
CA GLU A 16 1.31 0.27 8.57
C GLU A 16 0.41 1.37 9.12
N ILE A 17 0.65 2.64 8.73
CA ILE A 17 -0.15 3.79 9.13
C ILE A 17 -1.49 3.83 8.38
N LEU A 18 -1.48 3.62 7.06
CA LEU A 18 -2.63 3.86 6.21
C LEU A 18 -3.66 2.72 6.22
N ILE A 19 -3.21 1.46 6.29
CA ILE A 19 -4.11 0.30 6.23
C ILE A 19 -5.18 0.31 7.33
N PRO A 20 -4.87 0.57 8.63
CA PRO A 20 -5.89 0.63 9.67
C PRO A 20 -6.92 1.73 9.44
N VAL A 21 -6.50 2.88 8.93
CA VAL A 21 -7.38 4.02 8.68
C VAL A 21 -8.30 3.76 7.49
N ILE A 22 -7.77 3.19 6.40
CA ILE A 22 -8.56 2.76 5.24
C ILE A 22 -9.57 1.70 5.68
N ALA A 23 -9.16 0.69 6.44
CA ALA A 23 -10.03 -0.36 6.96
C ALA A 23 -11.18 0.21 7.80
N SER A 24 -10.89 1.15 8.69
CA SER A 24 -11.90 1.84 9.50
C SER A 24 -12.92 2.58 8.63
N LYS A 25 -12.47 3.26 7.56
CA LYS A 25 -13.36 3.93 6.60
C LYS A 25 -14.19 2.96 5.76
N MET A 26 -13.71 1.73 5.56
CA MET A 26 -14.49 0.66 4.94
C MET A 26 -15.51 0.02 5.89
N GLY A 27 -15.58 0.44 7.15
CA GLY A 27 -16.39 -0.20 8.18
C GLY A 27 -15.83 -1.54 8.68
N LEU A 28 -14.53 -1.80 8.43
CA LEU A 28 -13.82 -3.03 8.78
C LEU A 28 -12.71 -2.71 9.79
N ASP A 29 -13.06 -2.25 11.00
CA ASP A 29 -12.09 -1.92 12.03
C ASP A 29 -11.21 -3.12 12.39
N LEU A 30 -9.90 -3.00 12.11
CA LEU A 30 -8.95 -4.11 12.30
C LEU A 30 -8.82 -4.52 13.76
N THR A 31 -8.95 -3.57 14.69
CA THR A 31 -8.85 -3.85 16.13
C THR A 31 -10.05 -4.67 16.60
N GLN A 32 -11.27 -4.32 16.15
CA GLN A 32 -12.48 -5.08 16.47
C GLN A 32 -12.45 -6.50 15.90
N HIS A 33 -11.80 -6.69 14.76
CA HIS A 33 -11.62 -8.00 14.11
C HIS A 33 -10.37 -8.75 14.60
N GLU A 34 -9.63 -8.20 15.56
CA GLU A 34 -8.38 -8.80 16.10
C GLU A 34 -7.32 -9.05 15.01
N ILE A 35 -7.21 -8.12 14.04
CA ILE A 35 -6.23 -8.16 12.96
C ILE A 35 -5.02 -7.30 13.32
N SER A 36 -3.81 -7.82 13.10
CA SER A 36 -2.56 -7.09 13.27
C SER A 36 -1.95 -6.71 11.92
N VAL A 37 -1.59 -5.44 11.75
CA VAL A 37 -0.67 -5.01 10.69
C VAL A 37 0.75 -5.12 11.24
N VAL A 38 1.63 -5.78 10.50
CA VAL A 38 3.01 -6.04 10.91
C VAL A 38 3.97 -5.56 9.84
N ASN A 39 4.69 -4.48 10.17
CA ASN A 39 5.77 -3.97 9.34
C ASN A 39 7.03 -4.82 9.53
N VAL A 40 7.51 -5.40 8.45
CA VAL A 40 8.69 -6.27 8.44
C VAL A 40 9.95 -5.55 7.96
N GLY A 41 9.83 -4.28 7.57
CA GLY A 41 10.95 -3.39 7.26
C GLY A 41 11.68 -3.67 5.94
N SER A 42 11.24 -4.65 5.17
CA SER A 42 11.90 -5.03 3.89
C SER A 42 11.14 -6.18 3.21
N THR A 43 11.75 -6.77 2.18
CA THR A 43 11.29 -8.04 1.58
C THR A 43 11.34 -9.25 2.52
N ALA A 44 11.64 -9.04 3.81
CA ALA A 44 11.63 -10.09 4.84
C ALA A 44 10.24 -10.73 5.05
N TYR A 45 9.18 -10.12 4.49
CA TYR A 45 7.84 -10.74 4.49
C TYR A 45 7.84 -12.17 3.94
N LEU A 46 8.76 -12.51 3.04
CA LEU A 46 8.96 -13.88 2.54
C LEU A 46 9.24 -14.88 3.67
N HIS A 47 10.04 -14.49 4.66
CA HIS A 47 10.35 -15.33 5.82
C HIS A 47 9.18 -15.36 6.82
N PHE A 48 8.57 -14.22 7.09
CA PHE A 48 7.45 -14.13 8.02
C PHE A 48 6.20 -14.83 7.49
N ALA A 49 5.93 -14.73 6.19
CA ALA A 49 4.80 -15.42 5.56
C ALA A 49 4.88 -16.94 5.73
N ARG A 50 6.09 -17.53 5.71
CA ARG A 50 6.31 -18.98 5.89
C ARG A 50 5.77 -19.50 7.23
N VAL A 51 5.71 -18.66 8.27
CA VAL A 51 5.11 -19.03 9.56
C VAL A 51 3.64 -19.41 9.40
N PHE A 52 2.92 -18.80 8.45
CA PHE A 52 1.51 -19.03 8.16
C PHE A 52 1.28 -20.12 7.11
N MET A 53 2.35 -20.58 6.42
CA MET A 53 2.29 -21.54 5.31
C MET A 53 2.51 -22.98 5.76
N ARG A 54 2.05 -23.34 6.95
CA ARG A 54 2.18 -24.71 7.44
C ARG A 54 1.37 -25.67 6.57
N ARG A 55 2.07 -26.65 6.00
CA ARG A 55 1.53 -27.66 5.07
C ARG A 55 1.14 -28.99 5.73
N SER A 56 1.45 -29.15 7.04
CA SER A 56 1.12 -30.36 7.80
C SER A 56 0.02 -30.09 8.80
N GLU A 57 -0.81 -31.08 9.09
CA GLU A 57 -1.83 -31.01 10.13
C GLU A 57 -1.23 -30.74 11.53
N PRO A 58 -1.89 -29.95 12.37
CA PRO A 58 -3.10 -29.16 12.09
C PRO A 58 -2.76 -27.93 11.23
N GLU A 59 -3.61 -27.63 10.24
CA GLU A 59 -3.45 -26.45 9.38
C GLU A 59 -3.47 -25.15 10.21
N MET A 60 -2.71 -24.16 9.75
CA MET A 60 -2.75 -22.82 10.30
C MET A 60 -4.05 -22.12 9.83
N LYS A 61 -4.92 -21.73 10.78
CA LYS A 61 -6.18 -21.06 10.46
C LYS A 61 -6.08 -19.53 10.40
N VAL A 62 -4.97 -18.96 10.88
CA VAL A 62 -4.75 -17.50 10.88
C VAL A 62 -4.55 -17.03 9.45
N LYS A 63 -5.42 -16.12 8.98
CA LYS A 63 -5.28 -15.51 7.65
C LYS A 63 -4.10 -14.56 7.62
N CYS A 64 -3.32 -14.61 6.55
CA CYS A 64 -2.17 -13.75 6.34
C CYS A 64 -2.24 -13.10 4.95
N ALA A 65 -2.46 -11.80 4.91
CA ALA A 65 -2.31 -11.02 3.69
C ALA A 65 -0.89 -10.46 3.62
N ILE A 66 -0.27 -10.59 2.45
CA ILE A 66 1.03 -9.99 2.15
C ILE A 66 0.76 -8.80 1.24
N VAL A 67 1.20 -7.62 1.64
CA VAL A 67 1.13 -6.39 0.84
C VAL A 67 2.55 -5.99 0.47
N THR A 68 2.82 -5.84 -0.82
CA THR A 68 4.16 -5.54 -1.33
C THR A 68 4.10 -4.68 -2.59
N ASP A 69 5.14 -3.89 -2.81
CA ASP A 69 5.30 -3.04 -3.96
C ASP A 69 5.72 -3.85 -5.22
N LEU A 70 5.33 -3.34 -6.39
CA LEU A 70 5.75 -3.93 -7.67
C LEU A 70 7.22 -3.59 -8.00
N ASP A 71 7.72 -2.44 -7.51
CA ASP A 71 9.10 -1.96 -7.68
C ASP A 71 9.57 -1.77 -9.15
N VAL A 72 8.65 -1.67 -10.09
CA VAL A 72 8.94 -1.38 -11.50
C VAL A 72 8.55 0.07 -11.81
N ARG A 73 9.52 0.90 -12.16
CA ARG A 73 9.28 2.32 -12.44
C ARG A 73 8.42 2.54 -13.67
N PRO A 74 7.59 3.59 -13.71
CA PRO A 74 6.71 3.88 -14.84
C PRO A 74 7.43 4.10 -16.17
N ASP A 75 8.69 4.60 -16.14
CA ASP A 75 9.55 4.89 -17.30
C ASP A 75 10.53 3.77 -17.65
N THR A 76 10.37 2.61 -17.05
CA THR A 76 11.23 1.47 -17.33
C THR A 76 11.01 0.97 -18.76
N GLU A 77 12.08 0.78 -19.53
CA GLU A 77 12.00 0.10 -20.83
C GLU A 77 11.45 -1.31 -20.65
N ASN A 78 10.56 -1.72 -21.56
CA ASN A 78 9.84 -3.00 -21.48
C ASN A 78 9.08 -3.19 -20.14
N LYS A 79 8.43 -2.11 -19.65
CA LYS A 79 7.72 -2.08 -18.36
C LYS A 79 6.85 -3.31 -18.15
N VAL A 80 5.98 -3.66 -19.11
CA VAL A 80 5.05 -4.80 -19.01
C VAL A 80 5.77 -6.12 -18.77
N GLN A 81 6.86 -6.34 -19.49
CA GLN A 81 7.68 -7.56 -19.30
C GLN A 81 8.31 -7.59 -17.92
N LYS A 82 8.91 -6.48 -17.46
CA LYS A 82 9.54 -6.40 -16.13
C LYS A 82 8.53 -6.52 -14.98
N GLU A 83 7.32 -6.02 -15.16
CA GLU A 83 6.24 -6.23 -14.21
C GLU A 83 5.85 -7.72 -14.10
N SER A 84 5.78 -8.43 -15.24
CA SER A 84 5.53 -9.88 -15.26
C SER A 84 6.65 -10.65 -14.58
N GLU A 85 7.90 -10.36 -14.94
CA GLU A 85 9.10 -10.98 -14.35
C GLU A 85 9.16 -10.74 -12.82
N LYS A 86 8.86 -9.53 -12.36
CA LYS A 86 8.83 -9.20 -10.93
C LYS A 86 7.74 -10.00 -10.20
N LYS A 87 6.54 -10.05 -10.76
CA LYS A 87 5.43 -10.81 -10.21
C LYS A 87 5.78 -12.30 -10.11
N GLU A 88 6.27 -12.89 -11.18
CA GLU A 88 6.70 -14.28 -11.22
C GLU A 88 7.81 -14.56 -10.19
N SER A 89 8.77 -13.64 -10.05
CA SER A 89 9.83 -13.75 -9.06
C SER A 89 9.29 -13.73 -7.62
N VAL A 90 8.33 -12.84 -7.30
CA VAL A 90 7.70 -12.80 -5.96
C VAL A 90 6.92 -14.08 -5.70
N GLU A 91 6.12 -14.54 -6.66
CA GLU A 91 5.34 -15.77 -6.57
C GLU A 91 6.25 -17.01 -6.39
N HIS A 92 7.34 -17.08 -7.14
CA HIS A 92 8.33 -18.16 -7.03
C HIS A 92 8.99 -18.18 -5.64
N ASN A 93 9.42 -17.00 -5.15
CA ASN A 93 10.07 -16.87 -3.85
C ASN A 93 9.14 -17.21 -2.67
N LEU A 94 7.85 -16.98 -2.82
CA LEU A 94 6.82 -17.39 -1.86
C LEU A 94 6.50 -18.88 -1.94
N GLY A 95 6.85 -19.56 -3.04
CA GLY A 95 6.58 -20.99 -3.25
C GLY A 95 5.12 -21.24 -3.60
N MET A 96 4.61 -20.53 -4.63
CA MET A 96 3.25 -20.76 -5.13
C MET A 96 3.00 -22.21 -5.55
N PRO A 97 1.79 -22.75 -5.41
CA PRO A 97 0.60 -22.10 -4.91
C PRO A 97 0.61 -21.90 -3.39
N LEU A 98 0.06 -20.77 -2.94
CA LEU A 98 -0.10 -20.46 -1.53
C LEU A 98 -1.23 -21.27 -0.90
N PRO A 99 -1.17 -21.59 0.40
CA PRO A 99 -2.30 -22.17 1.11
C PRO A 99 -3.44 -21.15 1.21
N ASN A 100 -4.69 -21.63 1.39
CA ASN A 100 -5.90 -20.81 1.36
C ASN A 100 -5.94 -19.69 2.41
N ASN A 101 -5.18 -19.83 3.48
CA ASN A 101 -5.07 -18.80 4.53
C ASN A 101 -4.00 -17.73 4.25
N VAL A 102 -3.30 -17.79 3.12
CA VAL A 102 -2.27 -16.81 2.74
C VAL A 102 -2.58 -16.22 1.38
N LYS A 103 -2.57 -14.89 1.27
CA LYS A 103 -2.83 -14.17 0.01
C LYS A 103 -1.76 -13.13 -0.26
N LEU A 104 -1.22 -13.14 -1.47
CA LEU A 104 -0.36 -12.09 -2.00
C LEU A 104 -1.21 -10.96 -2.60
N ASN A 105 -0.92 -9.74 -2.19
CA ASN A 105 -1.53 -8.52 -2.70
C ASN A 105 -0.41 -7.59 -3.18
N LEU A 106 -0.21 -7.57 -4.48
CA LEU A 106 0.84 -6.81 -5.14
C LEU A 106 0.29 -5.46 -5.61
N ALA A 107 1.04 -4.37 -5.39
CA ALA A 107 0.69 -3.05 -5.89
C ALA A 107 0.48 -3.07 -7.41
N LYS A 108 -0.47 -2.26 -7.88
CA LYS A 108 -0.80 -2.16 -9.33
C LYS A 108 0.37 -1.62 -10.13
N GLU A 109 1.07 -0.64 -9.58
CA GLU A 109 2.23 0.01 -10.17
C GLU A 109 3.28 0.30 -9.10
N TRP A 110 4.51 0.43 -9.51
CA TRP A 110 5.72 0.84 -8.84
C TRP A 110 5.73 0.75 -7.30
N THR A 111 5.22 1.80 -6.58
CA THR A 111 5.18 1.88 -5.11
C THR A 111 3.80 2.29 -4.59
N LEU A 112 3.58 2.14 -3.28
CA LEU A 112 2.38 2.64 -2.62
C LEU A 112 2.10 4.11 -2.95
N GLU A 113 3.11 4.99 -2.82
CA GLU A 113 2.92 6.43 -3.04
C GLU A 113 2.53 6.73 -4.49
N TRP A 114 3.07 5.97 -5.44
CA TRP A 114 2.69 6.11 -6.84
C TRP A 114 1.26 5.65 -7.09
N CYS A 115 0.84 4.56 -6.45
CA CYS A 115 -0.54 4.09 -6.48
C CYS A 115 -1.49 5.10 -5.84
N LEU A 116 -1.14 5.69 -4.70
CA LEU A 116 -1.93 6.75 -4.05
C LEU A 116 -2.07 7.99 -4.94
N PHE A 117 -0.98 8.40 -5.61
CA PHE A 117 -1.00 9.51 -6.55
C PHE A 117 -1.94 9.27 -7.75
N LYS A 118 -2.04 8.03 -8.23
CA LYS A 118 -2.91 7.63 -9.37
C LYS A 118 -4.33 7.23 -8.95
N SER A 119 -4.58 7.04 -7.66
CA SER A 119 -5.88 6.62 -7.11
C SER A 119 -6.95 7.67 -7.36
N PRO A 120 -8.07 7.35 -8.02
CA PRO A 120 -9.19 8.29 -8.16
C PRO A 120 -9.82 8.69 -6.82
N ILE A 121 -9.69 7.85 -5.78
CA ILE A 121 -10.26 8.12 -4.45
C ILE A 121 -9.30 8.96 -3.60
N LEU A 122 -8.00 8.70 -3.65
CA LEU A 122 -7.03 9.27 -2.69
C LEU A 122 -6.06 10.30 -3.29
N SER A 123 -6.01 10.46 -4.63
CA SER A 123 -5.02 11.31 -5.30
C SER A 123 -4.99 12.75 -4.77
N ASP A 124 -6.15 13.37 -4.58
CA ASP A 124 -6.19 14.77 -4.14
C ASP A 124 -5.73 14.92 -2.69
N LEU A 125 -6.19 14.04 -1.79
CA LEU A 125 -5.72 14.03 -0.40
C LEU A 125 -4.23 13.70 -0.30
N PHE A 126 -3.74 12.79 -1.14
CA PHE A 126 -2.32 12.46 -1.22
C PHE A 126 -1.49 13.67 -1.67
N LYS A 127 -1.90 14.35 -2.75
CA LYS A 127 -1.22 15.57 -3.23
C LYS A 127 -1.21 16.66 -2.17
N ASP A 128 -2.34 16.88 -1.49
CA ASP A 128 -2.44 17.84 -0.39
C ASP A 128 -1.51 17.47 0.78
N SER A 129 -1.33 16.18 1.06
CA SER A 129 -0.41 15.70 2.10
C SER A 129 1.05 15.90 1.72
N VAL A 130 1.40 15.61 0.46
CA VAL A 130 2.75 15.87 -0.09
C VAL A 130 3.09 17.35 -0.05
N ALA A 131 2.14 18.22 -0.43
CA ALA A 131 2.32 19.67 -0.43
C ALA A 131 2.52 20.22 0.98
N GLU A 132 1.83 19.67 1.96
CA GLU A 132 1.94 20.06 3.37
C GLU A 132 3.33 19.69 3.94
N VAL A 133 3.76 18.45 3.78
CA VAL A 133 5.05 17.95 4.26
C VAL A 133 6.21 18.65 3.55
N HIS A 134 6.10 18.80 2.23
CA HIS A 134 7.11 19.46 1.40
C HIS A 134 6.77 20.92 1.08
N SER A 135 6.29 21.68 2.07
CA SER A 135 5.76 23.05 1.92
C SER A 135 6.72 24.06 1.24
N ARG A 136 8.03 23.78 1.24
CA ARG A 136 9.05 24.61 0.56
C ARG A 136 9.25 24.24 -0.91
N THR A 137 8.72 23.12 -1.38
CA THR A 137 8.87 22.65 -2.76
C THR A 137 7.83 23.33 -3.64
N VAL A 138 8.28 24.16 -4.57
CA VAL A 138 7.39 24.99 -5.42
C VAL A 138 6.49 24.12 -6.29
N GLU A 139 7.03 23.03 -6.84
CA GLU A 139 6.31 22.12 -7.74
C GLU A 139 5.15 21.38 -7.04
N PHE A 140 5.16 21.32 -5.72
CA PHE A 140 4.07 20.72 -4.92
C PHE A 140 3.01 21.74 -4.47
N LYS A 141 3.13 23.01 -4.87
CA LYS A 141 2.13 24.03 -4.55
C LYS A 141 1.04 24.06 -5.61
N LYS A 142 -0.18 24.33 -5.15
CA LYS A 142 -1.28 24.67 -6.05
C LYS A 142 -1.03 26.05 -6.67
N ASP A 143 -1.44 26.20 -7.91
CA ASP A 143 -1.49 27.51 -8.55
C ASP A 143 -2.47 28.42 -7.77
N ALA A 144 -2.06 29.67 -7.50
CA ALA A 144 -2.83 30.58 -6.66
C ALA A 144 -4.16 31.04 -7.31
N VAL A 145 -4.28 30.94 -8.64
CA VAL A 145 -5.47 31.39 -9.39
C VAL A 145 -6.42 30.22 -9.63
N THR A 146 -5.87 29.09 -10.13
CA THR A 146 -6.68 27.94 -10.52
C THR A 146 -6.94 26.96 -9.37
N ASN A 147 -6.20 27.07 -8.27
CA ASN A 147 -6.20 26.15 -7.13
C ASN A 147 -5.93 24.68 -7.53
N GLN A 148 -5.22 24.48 -8.62
CA GLN A 148 -4.88 23.17 -9.15
C GLN A 148 -3.36 22.89 -9.06
N TYR A 149 -2.99 21.63 -8.96
CA TYR A 149 -1.62 21.20 -9.08
C TYR A 149 -1.17 21.21 -10.54
N SER A 150 0.05 21.66 -10.79
CA SER A 150 0.63 21.68 -12.13
C SER A 150 1.18 20.30 -12.55
N ASP A 151 1.42 20.10 -13.84
CA ASP A 151 2.05 18.90 -14.38
C ASP A 151 3.47 18.66 -13.84
N SER A 152 4.09 19.69 -13.28
CA SER A 152 5.40 19.57 -12.62
C SER A 152 5.34 18.74 -11.33
N PHE A 153 4.17 18.62 -10.69
CA PHE A 153 3.97 17.81 -9.49
C PHE A 153 4.37 16.35 -9.73
N GLU A 154 3.84 15.72 -10.77
CA GLU A 154 4.15 14.32 -11.10
C GLU A 154 5.65 14.11 -11.33
N LYS A 155 6.28 15.01 -12.11
CA LYS A 155 7.73 14.96 -12.39
C LYS A 155 8.55 15.05 -11.12
N LYS A 156 8.18 15.96 -10.22
CA LYS A 156 8.86 16.16 -8.94
C LYS A 156 8.66 15.01 -7.98
N LEU A 157 7.43 14.50 -7.87
CA LEU A 157 7.10 13.31 -7.06
C LEU A 157 7.95 12.11 -7.52
N LYS A 158 7.99 11.86 -8.83
CA LYS A 158 8.79 10.79 -9.41
C LYS A 158 10.27 10.95 -9.10
N ALA A 159 10.84 12.15 -9.25
CA ALA A 159 12.23 12.40 -8.90
C ALA A 159 12.51 12.10 -7.42
N LYS A 160 11.65 12.56 -6.50
CA LYS A 160 11.79 12.30 -5.07
C LYS A 160 11.63 10.84 -4.67
N LEU A 161 10.83 10.07 -5.40
CA LEU A 161 10.73 8.62 -5.21
C LEU A 161 12.01 7.90 -5.68
N ILE A 162 12.60 8.35 -6.80
CA ILE A 162 13.83 7.77 -7.36
C ILE A 162 15.03 8.03 -6.45
N ASP A 163 15.20 9.25 -5.98
CA ASP A 163 16.32 9.67 -5.12
C ASP A 163 16.09 9.35 -3.64
N ARG A 164 14.93 8.78 -3.31
CA ARG A 164 14.51 8.40 -1.94
C ARG A 164 14.45 9.59 -0.96
N SER A 165 14.19 10.79 -1.46
CA SER A 165 14.06 12.01 -0.65
C SER A 165 12.61 12.36 -0.32
N LEU A 166 11.65 11.49 -0.66
CA LEU A 166 10.26 11.65 -0.27
C LEU A 166 10.08 11.18 1.19
N GLU A 167 9.56 12.05 2.03
CA GLU A 167 9.30 11.77 3.45
C GLU A 167 8.02 10.95 3.60
N LYS A 168 8.08 9.67 3.19
CA LYS A 168 6.93 8.76 3.05
C LYS A 168 6.12 8.60 4.34
N THR A 169 6.79 8.48 5.48
CA THR A 169 6.14 8.29 6.79
C THR A 169 5.36 9.54 7.19
N ASP A 170 5.93 10.73 7.02
CA ASP A 170 5.29 11.99 7.38
C ASP A 170 4.08 12.25 6.48
N ILE A 171 4.23 11.97 5.16
CA ILE A 171 3.12 12.04 4.22
C ILE A 171 1.99 11.06 4.62
N ALA A 172 2.32 9.84 5.01
CA ALA A 172 1.34 8.86 5.44
C ALA A 172 0.60 9.30 6.71
N LEU A 173 1.30 9.91 7.67
CA LEU A 173 0.68 10.48 8.87
C LEU A 173 -0.32 11.59 8.52
N VAL A 174 0.09 12.57 7.72
CA VAL A 174 -0.79 13.67 7.27
C VAL A 174 -1.97 13.13 6.48
N LEU A 175 -1.72 12.20 5.54
CA LEU A 175 -2.77 11.56 4.74
C LEU A 175 -3.75 10.78 5.62
N SER A 176 -3.27 10.08 6.64
CA SER A 176 -4.13 9.33 7.56
C SER A 176 -5.15 10.23 8.27
N GLU A 177 -4.74 11.42 8.72
CA GLU A 177 -5.63 12.39 9.33
C GLU A 177 -6.65 12.95 8.32
N LYS A 178 -6.20 13.21 7.08
CA LYS A 178 -7.12 13.66 6.01
C LYS A 178 -8.14 12.56 5.65
N ILE A 179 -7.73 11.29 5.59
CA ILE A 179 -8.65 10.17 5.37
C ILE A 179 -9.70 10.09 6.49
N LYS A 180 -9.31 10.25 7.77
CA LYS A 180 -10.24 10.22 8.91
C LYS A 180 -11.32 11.30 8.82
N THR A 181 -10.97 12.49 8.34
CA THR A 181 -11.85 13.68 8.36
C THR A 181 -12.67 13.86 7.09
N ASN A 182 -12.34 13.17 5.99
CA ASN A 182 -13.07 13.28 4.73
C ASN A 182 -14.02 12.09 4.53
N GLU A 183 -15.14 12.34 3.83
CA GLU A 183 -16.01 11.27 3.34
C GLU A 183 -15.41 10.66 2.09
N LEU A 184 -15.14 9.36 2.13
CA LEU A 184 -14.51 8.59 1.06
C LEU A 184 -15.34 7.33 0.80
N ASP A 185 -15.59 7.03 -0.47
CA ASP A 185 -16.32 5.85 -0.89
C ASP A 185 -15.37 4.79 -1.46
N PHE A 186 -14.94 3.86 -0.62
CA PHE A 186 -14.12 2.71 -1.00
C PHE A 186 -14.92 1.56 -1.64
N ALA A 187 -16.23 1.73 -1.87
CA ALA A 187 -17.00 0.82 -2.71
C ALA A 187 -16.79 1.08 -4.20
N GLN A 188 -16.33 2.27 -4.56
CA GLN A 188 -15.94 2.61 -5.94
C GLN A 188 -14.77 1.74 -6.39
N GLN A 189 -14.73 1.46 -7.70
CA GLN A 189 -13.62 0.72 -8.28
C GLN A 189 -12.38 1.63 -8.38
N ASP A 190 -11.38 1.29 -7.61
CA ASP A 190 -10.07 1.91 -7.65
C ASP A 190 -9.00 0.82 -7.79
N GLU A 191 -8.54 0.61 -9.00
CA GLU A 191 -7.58 -0.44 -9.31
C GLU A 191 -6.18 -0.20 -8.71
N TYR A 192 -5.83 1.06 -8.39
CA TYR A 192 -4.52 1.40 -7.85
C TYR A 192 -4.38 1.00 -6.39
N ILE A 193 -5.44 1.13 -5.58
CA ILE A 193 -5.43 0.75 -4.17
C ILE A 193 -6.18 -0.56 -3.89
N LYS A 194 -6.71 -1.20 -4.94
CA LYS A 194 -7.45 -2.47 -4.83
C LYS A 194 -6.68 -3.52 -4.02
N TYR A 195 -5.38 -3.62 -4.20
CA TYR A 195 -4.54 -4.57 -3.49
C TYR A 195 -4.56 -4.37 -1.96
N LEU A 196 -4.66 -3.12 -1.48
CA LEU A 196 -4.85 -2.80 -0.07
C LEU A 196 -6.25 -3.20 0.41
N LEU A 197 -7.28 -2.83 -0.36
CA LEU A 197 -8.68 -3.14 -0.02
C LEU A 197 -8.92 -4.64 0.01
N ASP A 198 -8.34 -5.39 -0.94
CA ASP A 198 -8.42 -6.84 -1.00
C ASP A 198 -7.66 -7.53 0.13
N ALA A 199 -6.52 -6.98 0.57
CA ALA A 199 -5.78 -7.46 1.74
C ALA A 199 -6.63 -7.32 3.01
N ILE A 200 -7.26 -6.16 3.22
CA ILE A 200 -8.14 -5.89 4.36
C ILE A 200 -9.33 -6.85 4.36
N ARG A 201 -10.05 -6.94 3.23
CA ARG A 201 -11.21 -7.85 3.10
C ARG A 201 -10.84 -9.30 3.36
N PHE A 202 -9.71 -9.75 2.83
CA PHE A 202 -9.26 -11.13 2.97
C PHE A 202 -9.04 -11.55 4.42
N VAL A 203 -8.45 -10.69 5.24
CA VAL A 203 -8.17 -11.05 6.64
C VAL A 203 -9.37 -10.87 7.56
N VAL A 204 -10.33 -10.00 7.19
CA VAL A 204 -11.51 -9.68 8.02
C VAL A 204 -12.68 -10.60 7.70
N LEU A 205 -12.96 -10.85 6.42
CA LEU A 205 -14.12 -11.62 5.93
C LEU A 205 -13.76 -13.08 5.65
#